data_dbc11e6e276a63e743b23b37717d6fbb
#
_entry.id   dbc11e6e276a63e743b23b37717d6fbb
#
_cell.length_a   1.000
_cell.length_b   1.000
_cell.length_c   1.000
_cell.angle_alpha   90.00
_cell.angle_beta   90.00
_cell.angle_gamma   90.00
#
_symmetry.space_group_name_H-M   'P 1'
#
loop_
_entity.id
_entity.type
_entity.pdbx_description
1 polymer ?
#
loop_
_entity_poly.entity_id
_entity_poly.type
_entity_poly.pdbx_seq_one_letter_code
_entity_poly.pdbx_strand_id
1 'polypeptide(L)'
;MLLRIEKGSSVPISRQIVEQIATHLAAGKLEPGARLPSVRELARELAVNQNTILRVYERLAGDGLLEMRHGQGTFVAEKTRGNPSAGHRRRLVEELRQLARQGIGLGLAPEELHELLDEALESMAVGSRLSAISQKETTLADSR
;
A
#
# COMPACT_ATOMS: atom_id res chain seq x y z
N MET A 1 -3.02 0.88 -14.37
CA MET A 1 -2.37 0.80 -13.04
C MET A 1 -1.38 -0.35 -13.08
N LEU A 2 -0.09 -0.07 -12.94
CA LEU A 2 0.93 -1.11 -13.01
C LEU A 2 1.23 -1.64 -11.61
N LEU A 3 0.79 -2.86 -11.31
CA LEU A 3 1.10 -3.59 -10.08
C LEU A 3 2.05 -4.75 -10.39
N ARG A 4 2.99 -5.02 -9.50
CA ARG A 4 3.93 -6.13 -9.62
C ARG A 4 3.79 -7.07 -8.44
N ILE A 5 3.63 -8.36 -8.70
CA ILE A 5 3.49 -9.40 -7.69
C ILE A 5 4.74 -10.27 -7.66
N GLU A 6 5.34 -10.37 -6.49
CA GLU A 6 6.44 -11.31 -6.22
C GLU A 6 5.89 -12.59 -5.58
N LYS A 7 5.64 -13.60 -6.40
CA LYS A 7 5.06 -14.88 -5.95
C LYS A 7 5.98 -15.66 -5.00
N GLY A 8 7.28 -15.40 -5.02
CA GLY A 8 8.28 -16.03 -4.13
C GLY A 8 8.54 -15.27 -2.84
N SER A 9 7.89 -14.11 -2.62
CA SER A 9 8.04 -13.32 -1.41
C SER A 9 7.34 -13.98 -0.21
N SER A 10 7.91 -13.78 0.99
CA SER A 10 7.25 -14.13 2.26
C SER A 10 6.03 -13.25 2.57
N VAL A 11 5.87 -12.12 1.86
CA VAL A 11 4.72 -11.23 2.02
C VAL A 11 3.53 -11.79 1.23
N PRO A 12 2.36 -12.00 1.86
CA PRO A 12 1.17 -12.47 1.18
C PRO A 12 0.79 -11.60 -0.03
N ILE A 13 0.38 -12.22 -1.12
CA ILE A 13 0.01 -11.53 -2.38
C ILE A 13 -1.03 -10.42 -2.13
N SER A 14 -2.05 -10.71 -1.33
CA SER A 14 -3.08 -9.72 -0.97
C SER A 14 -2.49 -8.47 -0.31
N ARG A 15 -1.50 -8.65 0.57
CA ARG A 15 -0.81 -7.54 1.23
C ARG A 15 0.03 -6.72 0.24
N GLN A 16 0.77 -7.39 -0.65
CA GLN A 16 1.52 -6.71 -1.71
C GLN A 16 0.63 -5.82 -2.57
N ILE A 17 -0.57 -6.29 -2.93
CA ILE A 17 -1.52 -5.52 -3.74
C ILE A 17 -2.07 -4.34 -2.93
N VAL A 18 -2.47 -4.55 -1.69
CA VAL A 18 -2.98 -3.47 -0.81
C VAL A 18 -1.95 -2.36 -0.67
N GLU A 19 -0.70 -2.70 -0.36
CA GLU A 19 0.40 -1.74 -0.16
C GLU A 19 0.69 -0.94 -1.44
N GLN A 20 0.71 -1.59 -2.60
CA GLN A 20 0.96 -0.90 -3.87
C GLN A 20 -0.18 0.03 -4.25
N ILE A 21 -1.44 -0.37 -4.10
CA ILE A 21 -2.59 0.50 -4.35
C ILE A 21 -2.57 1.70 -3.39
N ALA A 22 -2.34 1.47 -2.11
CA ALA A 22 -2.25 2.53 -1.11
C ALA A 22 -1.11 3.52 -1.43
N THR A 23 0.04 3.02 -1.88
CA THR A 23 1.17 3.85 -2.33
C THR A 23 0.81 4.68 -3.55
N HIS A 24 0.13 4.11 -4.54
CA HIS A 24 -0.31 4.84 -5.73
C HIS A 24 -1.33 5.94 -5.39
N LEU A 25 -2.21 5.68 -4.43
CA LEU A 25 -3.16 6.67 -3.91
C LEU A 25 -2.44 7.81 -3.18
N ALA A 26 -1.51 7.49 -2.29
CA ALA A 26 -0.72 8.46 -1.55
C ALA A 26 0.15 9.34 -2.46
N ALA A 27 0.71 8.73 -3.53
CA ALA A 27 1.51 9.43 -4.53
C ALA A 27 0.68 10.26 -5.54
N GLY A 28 -0.65 10.23 -5.45
CA GLY A 28 -1.55 10.92 -6.38
C GLY A 28 -1.58 10.33 -7.80
N LYS A 29 -1.04 9.12 -7.99
CA LYS A 29 -1.10 8.39 -9.27
C LYS A 29 -2.50 7.88 -9.60
N LEU A 30 -3.32 7.71 -8.59
CA LEU A 30 -4.74 7.40 -8.69
C LEU A 30 -5.50 8.59 -8.12
N GLU A 31 -6.25 9.28 -8.96
CA GLU A 31 -7.01 10.47 -8.55
C GLU A 31 -8.31 10.09 -7.83
N PRO A 32 -8.80 10.94 -6.90
CA PRO A 32 -10.11 10.78 -6.31
C PRO A 32 -11.20 10.65 -7.38
N GLY A 33 -12.12 9.69 -7.21
CA GLY A 33 -13.17 9.40 -8.19
C GLY A 33 -12.74 8.55 -9.39
N ALA A 34 -11.45 8.28 -9.57
CA ALA A 34 -10.97 7.43 -10.65
C ALA A 34 -11.47 5.99 -10.50
N ARG A 35 -11.86 5.39 -11.62
CA ARG A 35 -12.33 4.00 -11.67
C ARG A 35 -11.13 3.04 -11.68
N LEU A 36 -11.18 2.04 -10.82
CA LEU A 36 -10.23 0.93 -10.82
C LEU A 36 -10.70 -0.19 -11.76
N PRO A 37 -9.77 -1.07 -12.20
CA PRO A 37 -10.15 -2.30 -12.90
C PRO A 37 -11.16 -3.12 -12.08
N SER A 38 -12.04 -3.83 -12.76
CA SER A 38 -12.93 -4.77 -12.07
C SER A 38 -12.14 -5.87 -11.39
N VAL A 39 -12.74 -6.55 -10.42
CA VAL A 39 -12.13 -7.70 -9.73
C VAL A 39 -11.63 -8.74 -10.73
N ARG A 40 -12.42 -9.01 -11.78
CA ARG A 40 -12.07 -9.99 -12.81
C ARG A 40 -10.90 -9.54 -13.69
N GLU A 41 -10.90 -8.27 -14.07
CA GLU A 41 -9.83 -7.69 -14.89
C GLU A 41 -8.50 -7.70 -14.13
N LEU A 42 -8.49 -7.21 -12.89
CA LEU A 42 -7.28 -7.17 -12.08
C LEU A 42 -6.78 -8.58 -11.71
N ALA A 43 -7.67 -9.50 -11.40
CA ALA A 43 -7.32 -10.89 -11.13
C ALA A 43 -6.65 -11.56 -12.34
N ARG A 44 -7.14 -11.28 -13.55
CA ARG A 44 -6.57 -11.78 -14.79
C ARG A 44 -5.21 -11.15 -15.08
N GLU A 45 -5.10 -9.83 -14.93
CA GLU A 45 -3.85 -9.08 -15.15
C GLU A 45 -2.72 -9.58 -14.23
N LEU A 46 -3.04 -9.82 -12.96
CA LEU A 46 -2.06 -10.26 -11.96
C LEU A 46 -1.91 -11.80 -11.87
N ALA A 47 -2.71 -12.56 -12.63
CA ALA A 47 -2.77 -14.03 -12.55
C ALA A 47 -2.98 -14.54 -11.12
N VAL A 48 -3.97 -13.97 -10.41
CA VAL A 48 -4.38 -14.34 -9.05
C VAL A 48 -5.86 -14.70 -8.98
N ASN A 49 -6.28 -15.29 -7.87
CA ASN A 49 -7.68 -15.62 -7.66
C ASN A 49 -8.54 -14.36 -7.50
N GLN A 50 -9.74 -14.35 -8.10
CA GLN A 50 -10.70 -13.25 -7.98
C GLN A 50 -11.07 -12.94 -6.53
N ASN A 51 -11.20 -13.96 -5.67
CA ASN A 51 -11.48 -13.76 -4.25
C ASN A 51 -10.36 -13.00 -3.54
N THR A 52 -9.10 -13.16 -3.97
CA THR A 52 -7.97 -12.38 -3.45
C THR A 52 -8.16 -10.89 -3.75
N ILE A 53 -8.50 -10.55 -4.99
CA ILE A 53 -8.76 -9.16 -5.38
C ILE A 53 -9.99 -8.60 -4.68
N LEU A 54 -11.06 -9.37 -4.59
CA LEU A 54 -12.27 -8.94 -3.89
C LEU A 54 -11.96 -8.55 -2.43
N ARG A 55 -11.25 -9.40 -1.70
CA ARG A 55 -10.82 -9.10 -0.31
C ARG A 55 -9.91 -7.88 -0.20
N VAL A 56 -9.03 -7.68 -1.19
CA VAL A 56 -8.19 -6.47 -1.26
C VAL A 56 -9.05 -5.22 -1.42
N TYR A 57 -10.00 -5.23 -2.34
CA TYR A 57 -10.89 -4.09 -2.56
C TYR A 57 -11.81 -3.83 -1.37
N GLU A 58 -12.36 -4.87 -0.76
CA GLU A 58 -13.16 -4.77 0.46
C GLU A 58 -12.34 -4.17 1.63
N ARG A 59 -11.09 -4.60 1.78
CA ARG A 59 -10.19 -4.03 2.79
C ARG A 59 -9.92 -2.55 2.54
N LEU A 60 -9.55 -2.17 1.33
CA LEU A 60 -9.29 -0.76 0.98
C LEU A 60 -10.55 0.10 1.06
N ALA A 61 -11.71 -0.44 0.75
CA ALA A 61 -12.99 0.23 0.96
C ALA A 61 -13.31 0.42 2.45
N GLY A 62 -13.07 -0.61 3.27
CA GLY A 62 -13.18 -0.51 4.72
C GLY A 62 -12.23 0.51 5.35
N ASP A 63 -11.08 0.74 4.72
CA ASP A 63 -10.12 1.77 5.10
C ASP A 63 -10.51 3.17 4.58
N GLY A 64 -11.58 3.28 3.79
CA GLY A 64 -12.05 4.54 3.20
C GLY A 64 -11.21 5.04 2.03
N LEU A 65 -10.34 4.20 1.48
CA LEU A 65 -9.50 4.52 0.32
C LEU A 65 -10.20 4.27 -1.01
N LEU A 66 -11.07 3.27 -1.06
CA LEU A 66 -11.89 2.93 -2.22
C LEU A 66 -13.37 2.99 -1.89
N GLU A 67 -14.19 3.10 -2.92
CA GLU A 67 -15.64 3.00 -2.86
C GLU A 67 -16.12 1.94 -3.84
N MET A 68 -16.76 0.90 -3.33
CA MET A 68 -17.37 -0.15 -4.14
C MET A 68 -18.84 0.20 -4.42
N ARG A 69 -19.17 0.52 -5.66
CA ARG A 69 -20.53 0.84 -6.08
C ARG A 69 -21.15 -0.36 -6.79
N HIS A 70 -22.22 -0.88 -6.20
CA HIS A 70 -22.92 -2.04 -6.76
C HIS A 70 -23.35 -1.82 -8.23
N GLY A 71 -22.97 -2.74 -9.12
CA GLY A 71 -23.27 -2.66 -10.55
C GLY A 71 -22.48 -1.61 -11.35
N GLN A 72 -21.70 -0.74 -10.69
CA GLN A 72 -20.96 0.33 -11.34
C GLN A 72 -19.43 0.12 -11.33
N GLY A 73 -18.90 -0.57 -10.32
CA GLY A 73 -17.49 -0.87 -10.19
C GLY A 73 -16.87 -0.33 -8.90
N THR A 74 -15.55 -0.29 -8.88
CA THR A 74 -14.76 0.21 -7.75
C THR A 74 -14.07 1.50 -8.14
N PHE A 75 -14.13 2.49 -7.28
CA PHE A 75 -13.63 3.84 -7.51
C PHE A 75 -12.72 4.27 -6.35
N VAL A 76 -11.80 5.18 -6.63
CA VAL A 76 -11.05 5.87 -5.58
C VAL A 76 -12.01 6.78 -4.81
N ALA A 77 -11.99 6.69 -3.48
CA ALA A 77 -12.83 7.53 -2.63
C ALA A 77 -12.45 9.02 -2.79
N GLU A 78 -13.42 9.90 -2.87
CA GLU A 78 -13.18 11.32 -3.11
C GLU A 78 -12.44 12.05 -1.98
N LYS A 79 -12.48 11.50 -0.76
CA LYS A 79 -11.89 12.09 0.44
C LYS A 79 -10.48 11.57 0.78
N THR A 80 -9.77 10.95 -0.15
CA THR A 80 -8.46 10.31 0.13
C THR A 80 -7.29 11.28 0.27
N ARG A 81 -7.43 12.56 -0.07
CA ARG A 81 -6.33 13.53 0.09
C ARG A 81 -6.23 14.00 1.54
N GLY A 82 -5.18 13.54 2.22
CA GLY A 82 -4.62 14.20 3.40
C GLY A 82 -5.04 13.67 4.78
N ASN A 83 -5.97 12.73 4.88
CA ASN A 83 -6.30 12.14 6.17
C ASN A 83 -6.70 10.66 6.01
N PRO A 84 -5.86 9.72 6.47
CA PRO A 84 -6.25 8.31 6.47
C PRO A 84 -7.54 8.16 7.26
N SER A 85 -8.50 7.39 6.74
CA SER A 85 -9.76 7.15 7.44
C SER A 85 -9.48 6.65 8.88
N ALA A 86 -10.36 6.94 9.81
CA ALA A 86 -10.22 6.47 11.20
C ALA A 86 -10.02 4.94 11.27
N GLY A 87 -10.60 4.19 10.34
CA GLY A 87 -10.41 2.74 10.21
C GLY A 87 -9.01 2.35 9.82
N HIS A 88 -8.42 3.04 8.85
CA HIS A 88 -7.03 2.78 8.43
C HIS A 88 -6.02 3.09 9.54
N ARG A 89 -6.18 4.24 10.20
CA ARG A 89 -5.34 4.61 11.35
C ARG A 89 -5.44 3.59 12.49
N ARG A 90 -6.64 3.11 12.78
CA ARG A 90 -6.87 2.10 13.82
C ARG A 90 -6.17 0.79 13.50
N ARG A 91 -6.18 0.34 12.23
CA ARG A 91 -5.43 -0.85 11.80
C ARG A 91 -3.93 -0.68 11.91
N LEU A 92 -3.38 0.46 11.49
CA LEU A 92 -1.96 0.75 11.65
C LEU A 92 -1.53 0.70 13.11
N VAL A 93 -2.33 1.27 14.01
CA VAL A 93 -2.06 1.19 15.45
C VAL A 93 -2.07 -0.25 15.94
N GLU A 94 -3.00 -1.10 15.47
CA GLU A 94 -3.03 -2.51 15.86
C GLU A 94 -1.83 -3.29 15.33
N GLU A 95 -1.41 -3.05 14.08
CA GLU A 95 -0.19 -3.66 13.51
C GLU A 95 1.06 -3.23 14.28
N LEU A 96 1.20 -1.95 14.61
CA LEU A 96 2.30 -1.45 15.46
C LEU A 96 2.26 -2.06 16.86
N ARG A 97 1.07 -2.25 17.44
CA ARG A 97 0.91 -2.91 18.74
C ARG A 97 1.38 -4.35 18.70
N GLN A 98 1.10 -5.09 17.63
CA GLN A 98 1.58 -6.47 17.47
C GLN A 98 3.11 -6.50 17.35
N LEU A 99 3.73 -5.62 16.57
CA LEU A 99 5.18 -5.49 16.47
C LEU A 99 5.81 -5.13 17.82
N ALA A 100 5.21 -4.21 18.56
CA ALA A 100 5.67 -3.84 19.89
C ALA A 100 5.63 -5.02 20.87
N ARG A 101 4.57 -5.83 20.85
CA ARG A 101 4.49 -7.06 21.69
C ARG A 101 5.59 -8.05 21.33
N GLN A 102 5.89 -8.22 20.04
CA GLN A 102 7.00 -9.10 19.62
C GLN A 102 8.35 -8.58 20.13
N GLY A 103 8.60 -7.28 20.00
CA GLY A 103 9.84 -6.67 20.49
C GLY A 103 10.00 -6.81 22.00
N ILE A 104 8.96 -6.52 22.76
CA ILE A 104 8.97 -6.70 24.23
C ILE A 104 9.19 -8.19 24.59
N GLY A 105 8.56 -9.12 23.86
CA GLY A 105 8.76 -10.56 24.05
C GLY A 105 10.19 -11.02 23.77
N LEU A 106 10.95 -10.28 22.94
CA LEU A 106 12.36 -10.49 22.68
C LEU A 106 13.28 -9.77 23.70
N GLY A 107 12.71 -9.04 24.66
CA GLY A 107 13.47 -8.34 25.69
C GLY A 107 13.83 -6.89 25.36
N LEU A 108 13.29 -6.33 24.29
CA LEU A 108 13.52 -4.92 23.95
C LEU A 108 12.72 -3.99 24.87
N ALA A 109 13.36 -2.89 25.29
CA ALA A 109 12.68 -1.81 26.00
C ALA A 109 11.84 -0.95 25.04
N PRO A 110 10.81 -0.23 25.53
CA PRO A 110 10.03 0.67 24.70
C PRO A 110 10.86 1.71 23.96
N GLU A 111 11.92 2.21 24.57
CA GLU A 111 12.85 3.19 23.98
C GLU A 111 13.58 2.61 22.78
N GLU A 112 14.05 1.35 22.88
CA GLU A 112 14.69 0.64 21.77
C GLU A 112 13.73 0.39 20.60
N LEU A 113 12.45 0.16 20.89
CA LEU A 113 11.42 0.04 19.84
C LEU A 113 11.19 1.35 19.09
N HIS A 114 11.27 2.49 19.76
CA HIS A 114 11.21 3.79 19.08
C HIS A 114 12.42 4.02 18.18
N GLU A 115 13.63 3.67 18.64
CA GLU A 115 14.86 3.76 17.84
C GLU A 115 14.77 2.88 16.58
N LEU A 116 14.27 1.65 16.70
CA LEU A 116 14.06 0.76 15.57
C LEU A 116 13.02 1.29 14.57
N LEU A 117 11.97 1.94 15.06
CA LEU A 117 10.98 2.59 14.19
C LEU A 117 11.60 3.77 13.44
N ASP A 118 12.38 4.60 14.11
CA ASP A 118 13.06 5.74 13.50
C ASP A 118 14.05 5.26 12.42
N GLU A 119 14.84 4.23 12.70
CA GLU A 119 15.75 3.59 11.73
C GLU A 119 15.00 3.08 10.50
N ALA A 120 13.85 2.41 10.70
CA ALA A 120 13.01 1.94 9.62
C ALA A 120 12.47 3.07 8.75
N LEU A 121 12.03 4.17 9.37
CA LEU A 121 11.54 5.36 8.66
C LEU A 121 12.66 6.05 7.87
N GLU A 122 13.86 6.18 8.43
CA GLU A 122 15.02 6.76 7.75
C GLU A 122 15.44 5.91 6.55
N SER A 123 15.48 4.59 6.68
CA SER A 123 15.84 3.68 5.59
C SER A 123 14.84 3.76 4.43
N MET A 124 13.56 3.92 4.72
CA MET A 124 12.53 4.13 3.69
C MET A 124 12.68 5.49 2.98
N ALA A 125 13.04 6.54 3.69
CA ALA A 125 13.28 7.87 3.11
C ALA A 125 14.50 7.87 2.17
N VAL A 126 15.59 7.19 2.53
CA VAL A 126 16.78 7.02 1.70
C VAL A 126 16.45 6.20 0.45
N GLY A 127 15.74 5.07 0.57
CA GLY A 127 15.31 4.25 -0.56
C GLY A 127 14.44 5.02 -1.55
N SER A 128 13.55 5.86 -1.06
CA SER A 128 12.70 6.73 -1.89
C SER A 128 13.50 7.77 -2.68
N ARG A 129 14.52 8.37 -2.06
CA ARG A 129 15.42 9.33 -2.72
C ARG A 129 16.27 8.69 -3.80
N LEU A 130 16.82 7.51 -3.56
CA LEU A 130 17.61 6.75 -4.53
C LEU A 130 16.76 6.33 -5.74
N SER A 131 15.54 5.88 -5.51
CA SER A 131 14.60 5.54 -6.59
C SER A 131 14.23 6.74 -7.45
N ALA A 132 14.04 7.93 -6.86
CA ALA A 132 13.74 9.17 -7.58
C ALA A 132 14.93 9.65 -8.43
N ILE A 133 16.16 9.48 -7.95
CA ILE A 133 17.39 9.84 -8.69
C ILE A 133 17.58 8.89 -9.88
N SER A 134 17.39 7.59 -9.70
CA SER A 134 17.50 6.59 -10.77
C SER A 134 16.48 6.81 -11.89
N GLN A 135 15.26 7.24 -11.56
CA GLN A 135 14.24 7.57 -12.58
C GLN A 135 14.59 8.85 -13.37
N LYS A 136 15.24 9.81 -12.71
CA LYS A 136 15.68 11.07 -13.38
C LYS A 136 16.80 10.83 -14.37
N GLU A 137 17.72 9.95 -14.06
CA GLU A 137 18.84 9.59 -14.97
C GLU A 137 18.36 8.82 -16.20
N THR A 138 17.36 7.94 -16.04
CA THR A 138 16.79 7.17 -17.17
C THR A 138 16.04 8.08 -18.14
N THR A 139 15.37 9.12 -17.64
CA THR A 139 14.62 10.08 -18.49
C THR A 139 15.55 11.01 -19.27
N LEU A 140 16.75 11.31 -18.74
CA LEU A 140 17.77 12.13 -19.41
C LEU A 140 18.54 11.37 -20.48
N ALA A 141 18.65 10.04 -20.34
CA ALA A 141 19.34 9.19 -21.33
C ALA A 141 18.50 8.93 -22.60
N ASP A 142 17.18 9.01 -22.49
CA ASP A 142 16.24 8.75 -23.61
C ASP A 142 15.92 10.02 -24.43
N SER A 143 16.51 11.16 -24.07
CA SER A 143 16.33 12.47 -24.75
C SER A 143 17.51 12.90 -25.63
N ARG A 144 18.40 11.95 -26.02
CA ARG A 144 19.50 12.27 -26.92
C ARG A 144 19.49 11.45 -28.20
#